data_1cd40b4507d29ff5bdaf9b5ba8085267
#
_entry.id   1cd40b4507d29ff5bdaf9b5ba8085267
#
_cell.length_a   1.000
_cell.length_b   1.000
_cell.length_c   1.000
_cell.angle_alpha   90.00
_cell.angle_beta   90.00
_cell.angle_gamma   90.00
#
_symmetry.space_group_name_H-M   'P 1'
#
loop_
_entity.id
_entity.type
_entity.pdbx_description
1 polymer ?
#
loop_
_entity_poly.entity_id
_entity_poly.type
_entity_poly.pdbx_seq_one_letter_code
_entity_poly.pdbx_strand_id
1 'polypeptide(L)'
;MSDLQRRSEALLRQRGYLTGSVERRKRFPAHGKPPCRACGHVPMVDIASDLWNVFDLIAIKPAAIKDVLSTVFVQVTSSTNHATRRNKIVASSEARLCLLSGARILIQSWRKKENRWQFQDEWISLDQFVDGLPNTAEQFYESERKRKQPDLPPGSTLPLSPLADEDIPF
;
A
#
# COMPACT_ATOMS: atom_id res chain seq x y z
N MET A 1 -6.66 7.31 -10.46
CA MET A 1 -5.19 7.42 -10.75
C MET A 1 -4.84 8.90 -10.88
N SER A 2 -3.88 9.39 -10.13
CA SER A 2 -3.39 10.78 -10.18
C SER A 2 -2.55 11.04 -11.44
N ASP A 3 -2.29 12.32 -11.75
CA ASP A 3 -1.43 12.68 -12.88
C ASP A 3 0.02 12.20 -12.68
N LEU A 4 0.51 12.24 -11.44
CA LEU A 4 1.85 11.72 -11.10
C LEU A 4 1.93 10.20 -11.27
N GLN A 5 0.91 9.46 -10.87
CA GLN A 5 0.87 8.00 -11.07
C GLN A 5 0.90 7.64 -12.56
N ARG A 6 0.13 8.35 -13.42
CA ARG A 6 0.17 8.15 -14.89
C ARG A 6 1.56 8.39 -15.46
N ARG A 7 2.26 9.42 -15.00
CA ARG A 7 3.65 9.70 -15.42
C ARG A 7 4.63 8.62 -14.98
N SER A 8 4.51 8.18 -13.74
CA SER A 8 5.33 7.09 -13.19
C SER A 8 5.09 5.78 -13.95
N GLU A 9 3.85 5.47 -14.23
CA GLU A 9 3.48 4.28 -15.02
C GLU A 9 4.07 4.33 -16.44
N ALA A 10 3.95 5.47 -17.12
CA ALA A 10 4.54 5.66 -18.47
C ALA A 10 6.06 5.49 -18.44
N LEU A 11 6.74 6.07 -17.45
CA LEU A 11 8.20 5.96 -17.31
C LEU A 11 8.63 4.51 -17.01
N LEU A 12 7.92 3.80 -16.14
CA LEU A 12 8.20 2.40 -15.83
C LEU A 12 7.99 1.49 -17.05
N ARG A 13 6.93 1.72 -17.83
CA ARG A 13 6.69 1.01 -19.09
C ARG A 13 7.81 1.26 -20.10
N GLN A 14 8.29 2.50 -20.23
CA GLN A 14 9.43 2.84 -21.08
C GLN A 14 10.71 2.10 -20.63
N ARG A 15 10.86 1.81 -19.33
CA ARG A 15 11.96 1.02 -18.77
C ARG A 15 11.74 -0.50 -18.91
N GLY A 16 10.69 -0.94 -19.56
CA GLY A 16 10.37 -2.35 -19.83
C GLY A 16 9.65 -3.07 -18.70
N TYR A 17 8.98 -2.33 -17.79
CA TYR A 17 8.14 -2.93 -16.76
C TYR A 17 6.69 -3.07 -17.24
N LEU A 18 6.06 -4.18 -16.89
CA LEU A 18 4.61 -4.31 -16.86
C LEU A 18 4.10 -3.64 -15.56
N THR A 19 3.19 -2.68 -15.67
CA THR A 19 2.73 -1.89 -14.54
C THR A 19 1.25 -2.08 -14.30
N GLY A 20 0.85 -2.06 -13.03
CA GLY A 20 -0.54 -2.04 -12.59
C GLY A 20 -0.75 -1.10 -11.43
N SER A 21 -1.87 -0.39 -11.41
CA SER A 21 -2.30 0.37 -10.24
C SER A 21 -2.87 -0.56 -9.18
N VAL A 22 -2.48 -0.37 -7.94
CA VAL A 22 -2.99 -1.12 -6.79
C VAL A 22 -3.92 -0.29 -5.90
N GLU A 23 -4.28 0.89 -6.39
CA GLU A 23 -5.26 1.76 -5.73
C GLU A 23 -6.65 1.12 -5.78
N ARG A 24 -7.28 0.96 -4.62
CA ARG A 24 -8.67 0.54 -4.50
C ARG A 24 -9.54 1.73 -4.18
N ARG A 25 -10.64 1.90 -4.92
CA ARG A 25 -11.66 2.90 -4.61
C ARG A 25 -12.83 2.24 -3.90
N LYS A 26 -13.17 2.77 -2.74
CA LYS A 26 -14.35 2.35 -1.99
C LYS A 26 -15.31 3.53 -1.88
N ARG A 27 -16.61 3.27 -2.13
CA ARG A 27 -17.66 4.24 -1.92
C ARG A 27 -18.25 4.08 -0.54
N PHE A 28 -18.31 5.17 0.19
CA PHE A 28 -18.92 5.22 1.51
C PHE A 28 -19.98 6.34 1.55
N PRO A 29 -21.04 6.18 2.34
CA PRO A 29 -21.91 7.30 2.68
C PRO A 29 -21.08 8.44 3.29
N ALA A 30 -21.31 9.66 2.84
CA ALA A 30 -20.63 10.82 3.38
C ALA A 30 -21.01 11.01 4.85
N HIS A 31 -20.05 10.83 5.75
CA HIS A 31 -20.30 10.92 7.19
C HIS A 31 -20.84 12.31 7.56
N GLY A 32 -21.94 12.37 8.32
CA GLY A 32 -22.55 13.62 8.78
C GLY A 32 -23.34 14.41 7.72
N LYS A 33 -23.45 13.91 6.48
CA LYS A 33 -24.33 14.53 5.48
C LYS A 33 -25.68 13.82 5.45
N PRO A 34 -26.78 14.53 5.71
CA PRO A 34 -28.12 13.92 5.65
C PRO A 34 -28.47 13.54 4.20
N PRO A 35 -29.38 12.57 4.01
CA PRO A 35 -29.94 12.27 2.71
C PRO A 35 -30.59 13.52 2.08
N CYS A 36 -30.59 13.59 0.76
CA CYS A 36 -31.26 14.64 0.03
C CYS A 36 -32.78 14.64 0.38
N ARG A 37 -33.30 15.77 0.85
CA ARG A 37 -34.73 15.88 1.25
C ARG A 37 -35.69 15.65 0.10
N ALA A 38 -35.28 15.92 -1.14
CA ALA A 38 -36.14 15.82 -2.32
C ALA A 38 -36.19 14.38 -2.90
N CYS A 39 -35.10 13.66 -2.88
CA CYS A 39 -34.98 12.34 -3.55
C CYS A 39 -34.47 11.21 -2.64
N GLY A 40 -34.18 11.47 -1.37
CA GLY A 40 -33.66 10.48 -0.44
C GLY A 40 -32.21 10.04 -0.74
N HIS A 41 -31.55 10.60 -1.78
CA HIS A 41 -30.18 10.21 -2.16
C HIS A 41 -29.17 10.50 -1.05
N VAL A 42 -28.42 9.48 -0.66
CA VAL A 42 -27.31 9.62 0.30
C VAL A 42 -26.07 10.03 -0.47
N PRO A 43 -25.44 11.19 -0.16
CA PRO A 43 -24.18 11.56 -0.78
C PRO A 43 -23.13 10.50 -0.53
N MET A 44 -22.44 10.07 -1.58
CA MET A 44 -21.36 9.08 -1.49
C MET A 44 -20.01 9.77 -1.66
N VAL A 45 -19.01 9.32 -0.91
CA VAL A 45 -17.62 9.76 -1.03
C VAL A 45 -16.79 8.60 -1.53
N ASP A 46 -16.03 8.82 -2.59
CA ASP A 46 -15.06 7.87 -3.10
C ASP A 46 -13.74 8.04 -2.32
N ILE A 47 -13.38 7.04 -1.54
CA ILE A 47 -12.09 6.99 -0.84
C ILE A 47 -11.17 6.07 -1.61
N ALA A 48 -10.06 6.64 -2.09
CA ALA A 48 -8.96 5.86 -2.65
C ALA A 48 -8.09 5.31 -1.52
N SER A 49 -7.79 4.03 -1.55
CA SER A 49 -6.82 3.41 -0.65
C SER A 49 -5.75 2.70 -1.46
N ASP A 50 -4.51 3.00 -1.16
CA ASP A 50 -3.34 2.35 -1.73
C ASP A 50 -3.17 0.94 -1.15
N LEU A 51 -2.40 0.09 -1.79
CA LEU A 51 -2.07 -1.23 -1.24
C LEU A 51 -1.35 -1.07 0.10
N TRP A 52 -1.93 -1.64 1.16
CA TRP A 52 -1.52 -1.45 2.56
C TRP A 52 -1.37 0.02 2.97
N ASN A 53 -2.04 0.93 2.23
CA ASN A 53 -1.93 2.37 2.41
C ASN A 53 -0.50 2.92 2.22
N VAL A 54 0.33 2.20 1.47
CA VAL A 54 1.76 2.49 1.27
C VAL A 54 2.14 2.59 -0.20
N PHE A 55 1.58 1.75 -1.08
CA PHE A 55 2.00 1.67 -2.48
C PHE A 55 0.90 2.02 -3.47
N ASP A 56 1.25 2.79 -4.50
CA ASP A 56 0.34 3.23 -5.57
C ASP A 56 0.35 2.28 -6.77
N LEU A 57 1.52 1.71 -7.10
CA LEU A 57 1.73 0.89 -8.28
C LEU A 57 2.50 -0.38 -7.94
N ILE A 58 2.28 -1.41 -8.73
CA ILE A 58 3.15 -2.56 -8.85
C ILE A 58 3.77 -2.60 -10.24
N ALA A 59 5.06 -2.89 -10.33
CA ALA A 59 5.79 -3.00 -11.57
C ALA A 59 6.54 -4.34 -11.61
N ILE A 60 6.39 -5.07 -12.69
CA ILE A 60 6.96 -6.41 -12.86
C ILE A 60 7.75 -6.43 -14.16
N LYS A 61 8.92 -7.03 -14.10
CA LYS A 61 9.72 -7.27 -15.31
C LYS A 61 10.50 -8.56 -15.16
N PRO A 62 10.70 -9.33 -16.22
CA PRO A 62 11.60 -10.47 -16.20
C PRO A 62 12.99 -10.02 -15.74
N ALA A 63 13.57 -10.72 -14.77
CA ALA A 63 14.95 -10.47 -14.38
C ALA A 63 15.91 -10.99 -15.45
N ALA A 64 17.18 -10.58 -15.37
CA ALA A 64 18.22 -11.07 -16.28
C ALA A 64 18.46 -12.59 -16.13
N ILE A 65 18.14 -13.15 -14.99
CA ILE A 65 18.19 -14.59 -14.73
C ILE A 65 16.87 -15.22 -15.19
N LYS A 66 16.97 -16.27 -15.99
CA LYS A 66 15.83 -17.03 -16.50
C LYS A 66 14.92 -17.49 -15.36
N ASP A 67 13.63 -17.37 -15.58
CA ASP A 67 12.55 -17.78 -14.66
C ASP A 67 12.45 -16.97 -13.35
N VAL A 68 13.16 -15.85 -13.23
CA VAL A 68 13.02 -14.92 -12.10
C VAL A 68 12.28 -13.67 -12.54
N LEU A 69 11.29 -13.27 -11.76
CA LEU A 69 10.57 -12.02 -11.95
C LEU A 69 11.08 -10.98 -10.93
N SER A 70 11.32 -9.77 -11.39
CA SER A 70 11.59 -8.64 -10.50
C SER A 70 10.30 -7.90 -10.22
N THR A 71 9.79 -8.05 -9.01
CA THR A 71 8.61 -7.31 -8.54
C THR A 71 9.05 -6.06 -7.80
N VAL A 72 8.50 -4.92 -8.21
CA VAL A 72 8.78 -3.62 -7.60
C VAL A 72 7.47 -3.00 -7.13
N PHE A 73 7.38 -2.70 -5.85
CA PHE A 73 6.32 -1.88 -5.29
C PHE A 73 6.73 -0.41 -5.37
N VAL A 74 5.86 0.42 -5.91
CA VAL A 74 6.19 1.82 -6.20
C VAL A 74 5.27 2.75 -5.44
N GLN A 75 5.86 3.66 -4.65
CA GLN A 75 5.18 4.81 -4.07
C GLN A 75 5.46 6.02 -4.94
N VAL A 76 4.40 6.64 -5.45
CA VAL A 76 4.48 7.86 -6.25
C VAL A 76 4.11 9.07 -5.42
N THR A 77 4.93 10.11 -5.45
CA THR A 77 4.71 11.29 -4.62
C THR A 77 5.21 12.58 -5.30
N SER A 78 4.86 13.72 -4.71
CA SER A 78 5.55 14.98 -5.02
C SER A 78 6.85 15.07 -4.23
N SER A 79 7.81 15.85 -4.72
CA SER A 79 9.09 16.08 -4.00
C SER A 79 8.87 16.69 -2.60
N THR A 80 7.82 17.47 -2.39
CA THR A 80 7.48 18.05 -1.09
C THR A 80 7.03 17.02 -0.07
N ASN A 81 6.41 15.92 -0.51
CA ASN A 81 5.90 14.85 0.35
C ASN A 81 6.85 13.64 0.44
N HIS A 82 8.03 13.73 -0.21
CA HIS A 82 8.97 12.62 -0.31
C HIS A 82 9.36 12.06 1.07
N ALA A 83 9.84 12.92 1.97
CA ALA A 83 10.27 12.50 3.31
C ALA A 83 9.13 11.86 4.12
N THR A 84 7.93 12.44 4.06
CA THR A 84 6.75 11.88 4.75
C THR A 84 6.40 10.49 4.24
N ARG A 85 6.43 10.28 2.91
CA ARG A 85 6.15 8.98 2.31
C ARG A 85 7.25 7.97 2.61
N ARG A 86 8.51 8.39 2.56
CA ARG A 86 9.65 7.55 2.96
C ARG A 86 9.50 7.06 4.40
N ASN A 87 9.25 7.97 5.34
CA ASN A 87 9.08 7.62 6.76
C ASN A 87 7.92 6.64 6.96
N LYS A 88 6.82 6.79 6.22
CA LYS A 88 5.69 5.87 6.26
C LYS A 88 6.07 4.47 5.76
N ILE A 89 6.86 4.36 4.70
CA ILE A 89 7.33 3.08 4.16
C ILE A 89 8.24 2.38 5.16
N VAL A 90 9.25 3.06 5.68
CA VAL A 90 10.24 2.44 6.58
C VAL A 90 9.67 2.08 7.96
N ALA A 91 8.50 2.60 8.30
CA ALA A 91 7.74 2.21 9.50
C ALA A 91 6.69 1.12 9.21
N SER A 92 6.51 0.68 7.94
CA SER A 92 5.50 -0.32 7.57
C SER A 92 6.06 -1.73 7.67
N SER A 93 5.37 -2.57 8.45
CA SER A 93 5.64 -4.00 8.54
C SER A 93 5.45 -4.71 7.20
N GLU A 94 4.41 -4.32 6.46
CA GLU A 94 4.07 -4.90 5.16
C GLU A 94 5.16 -4.60 4.13
N ALA A 95 5.66 -3.36 4.10
CA ALA A 95 6.75 -2.96 3.21
C ALA A 95 8.04 -3.73 3.54
N ARG A 96 8.36 -3.91 4.83
CA ARG A 96 9.49 -4.72 5.26
C ARG A 96 9.37 -6.17 4.79
N LEU A 97 8.20 -6.79 4.97
CA LEU A 97 7.94 -8.17 4.52
C LEU A 97 8.03 -8.32 3.00
N CYS A 98 7.62 -7.32 2.22
CA CYS A 98 7.81 -7.31 0.77
C CYS A 98 9.30 -7.41 0.39
N LEU A 99 10.19 -6.64 1.05
CA LEU A 99 11.63 -6.74 0.79
C LEU A 99 12.20 -8.09 1.21
N LEU A 100 11.80 -8.63 2.36
CA LEU A 100 12.20 -9.95 2.82
C LEU A 100 11.75 -11.07 1.89
N SER A 101 10.64 -10.89 1.17
CA SER A 101 10.17 -11.81 0.12
C SER A 101 10.91 -11.67 -1.21
N GLY A 102 11.92 -10.81 -1.31
CA GLY A 102 12.68 -10.59 -2.54
C GLY A 102 12.09 -9.54 -3.49
N ALA A 103 11.00 -8.88 -3.14
CA ALA A 103 10.51 -7.72 -3.88
C ALA A 103 11.42 -6.50 -3.64
N ARG A 104 11.29 -5.50 -4.49
CA ARG A 104 12.00 -4.21 -4.36
C ARG A 104 11.01 -3.10 -4.10
N ILE A 105 11.44 -2.05 -3.44
CA ILE A 105 10.61 -0.87 -3.17
C ILE A 105 11.27 0.36 -3.77
N LEU A 106 10.48 1.12 -4.52
CA LEU A 106 10.88 2.36 -5.17
C LEU A 106 9.98 3.50 -4.73
N ILE A 107 10.56 4.60 -4.28
CA ILE A 107 9.87 5.88 -4.17
C ILE A 107 10.22 6.69 -5.41
N GLN A 108 9.20 7.09 -6.15
CA GLN A 108 9.35 7.96 -7.30
C GLN A 108 8.72 9.31 -7.01
N SER A 109 9.55 10.33 -6.82
CA SER A 109 9.10 11.68 -6.50
C SER A 109 9.21 12.62 -7.69
N TRP A 110 8.17 13.42 -7.89
CA TRP A 110 8.03 14.32 -9.01
C TRP A 110 8.04 15.79 -8.56
N ARG A 111 8.70 16.63 -9.33
CA ARG A 111 8.63 18.09 -9.18
C ARG A 111 8.47 18.75 -10.54
N LYS A 112 7.80 19.88 -10.57
CA LYS A 112 7.76 20.76 -11.75
C LYS A 112 8.81 21.85 -11.60
N LYS A 113 9.76 21.93 -12.51
CA LYS A 113 10.77 22.98 -12.58
C LYS A 113 10.77 23.56 -14.00
N GLU A 114 10.66 24.89 -14.12
CA GLU A 114 10.69 25.59 -15.42
C GLU A 114 9.71 24.98 -16.45
N ASN A 115 8.47 24.73 -16.02
CA ASN A 115 7.43 24.07 -16.82
C ASN A 115 7.74 22.63 -17.27
N ARG A 116 8.82 22.02 -16.83
CA ARG A 116 9.18 20.62 -17.11
C ARG A 116 9.03 19.77 -15.88
N TRP A 117 8.53 18.55 -16.05
CA TRP A 117 8.47 17.56 -14.99
C TRP A 117 9.81 16.86 -14.86
N GLN A 118 10.35 16.84 -13.64
CA GLN A 118 11.54 16.11 -13.26
C GLN A 118 11.15 15.08 -12.20
N PHE A 119 11.81 13.94 -12.20
CA PHE A 119 11.60 12.90 -11.20
C PHE A 119 12.91 12.53 -10.52
N GLN A 120 12.77 11.97 -9.33
CA GLN A 120 13.87 11.38 -8.56
C GLN A 120 13.41 10.01 -8.10
N ASP A 121 14.26 9.00 -8.27
CA ASP A 121 14.07 7.64 -7.82
C ASP A 121 14.87 7.43 -6.53
N GLU A 122 14.27 6.83 -5.51
CA GLU A 122 14.92 6.34 -4.31
C GLU A 122 14.54 4.89 -4.09
N TRP A 123 15.52 4.00 -4.03
CA TRP A 123 15.34 2.60 -3.69
C TRP A 123 15.46 2.42 -2.19
N ILE A 124 14.49 1.73 -1.60
CA ILE A 124 14.48 1.44 -0.17
C ILE A 124 15.13 0.07 0.07
N SER A 125 16.02 0.01 1.04
CA SER A 125 16.73 -1.19 1.49
C SER A 125 16.34 -1.56 2.93
N LEU A 126 16.61 -2.80 3.34
CA LEU A 126 16.21 -3.33 4.65
C LEU A 126 16.82 -2.61 5.84
N ASP A 127 18.04 -2.11 5.71
CA ASP A 127 18.76 -1.35 6.74
C ASP A 127 18.12 0.00 7.09
N GLN A 128 17.23 0.48 6.24
CA GLN A 128 16.53 1.76 6.45
C GLN A 128 15.26 1.63 7.31
N PHE A 129 14.79 0.39 7.55
CA PHE A 129 13.58 0.17 8.33
C PHE A 129 13.82 0.36 9.82
N VAL A 130 12.80 0.83 10.53
CA VAL A 130 12.85 0.95 11.99
C VAL A 130 12.97 -0.41 12.65
N ASP A 131 13.66 -0.45 13.80
CA ASP A 131 13.83 -1.68 14.56
C ASP A 131 12.51 -2.20 15.13
N GLY A 132 12.47 -3.50 15.42
CA GLY A 132 11.31 -4.15 16.05
C GLY A 132 10.15 -4.49 15.13
N LEU A 133 10.24 -4.22 13.82
CA LEU A 133 9.23 -4.68 12.88
C LEU A 133 9.31 -6.20 12.65
N PRO A 134 8.15 -6.86 12.36
CA PRO A 134 8.12 -8.29 12.06
C PRO A 134 9.05 -8.69 10.93
N ASN A 135 9.70 -9.85 11.06
CA ASN A 135 10.57 -10.44 10.04
C ASN A 135 9.89 -11.61 9.30
N THR A 136 8.77 -12.10 9.81
CA THR A 136 7.98 -13.17 9.17
C THR A 136 6.50 -12.82 9.11
N ALA A 137 5.78 -13.49 8.21
CA ALA A 137 4.33 -13.32 8.11
C ALA A 137 3.61 -13.75 9.41
N GLU A 138 4.09 -14.80 10.08
CA GLU A 138 3.52 -15.27 11.35
C GLU A 138 3.65 -14.19 12.43
N GLN A 139 4.84 -13.60 12.59
CA GLN A 139 5.06 -12.49 13.54
C GLN A 139 4.17 -11.29 13.22
N PHE A 140 3.98 -10.99 11.94
CA PHE A 140 3.08 -9.92 11.50
C PHE A 140 1.63 -10.20 11.92
N TYR A 141 1.09 -11.38 11.58
CA TYR A 141 -0.29 -11.73 11.93
C TYR A 141 -0.50 -11.86 13.44
N GLU A 142 0.50 -12.30 14.18
CA GLU A 142 0.44 -12.34 15.64
C GLU A 142 0.37 -10.93 16.23
N SER A 143 1.17 -10.00 15.74
CA SER A 143 1.14 -8.59 16.15
C SER A 143 -0.20 -7.93 15.83
N GLU A 144 -0.78 -8.23 14.66
CA GLU A 144 -2.10 -7.74 14.24
C GLU A 144 -3.23 -8.31 15.11
N ARG A 145 -3.15 -9.59 15.51
CA ARG A 145 -4.12 -10.18 16.44
C ARG A 145 -4.06 -9.49 17.79
N LYS A 146 -2.87 -9.29 18.36
CA LYS A 146 -2.69 -8.58 19.63
C LYS A 146 -3.25 -7.15 19.56
N ARG A 147 -3.03 -6.44 18.46
CA ARG A 147 -3.53 -5.08 18.27
C ARG A 147 -5.06 -5.00 18.15
N LYS A 148 -5.70 -6.04 17.57
CA LYS A 148 -7.17 -6.08 17.37
C LYS A 148 -7.92 -6.65 18.56
N GLN A 149 -7.26 -7.32 19.49
CA GLN A 149 -7.88 -7.71 20.77
C GLN A 149 -8.00 -6.48 21.64
N PRO A 150 -9.22 -6.00 21.95
CA PRO A 150 -9.38 -5.01 22.99
C PRO A 150 -8.85 -5.62 24.30
N ASP A 151 -8.27 -4.79 25.18
CA ASP A 151 -7.92 -5.17 26.55
C ASP A 151 -9.18 -5.68 27.24
N LEU A 152 -9.44 -6.98 27.16
CA LEU A 152 -10.50 -7.63 27.89
C LEU A 152 -10.06 -7.66 29.36
N PRO A 153 -10.90 -7.22 30.28
CA PRO A 153 -10.58 -7.32 31.71
C PRO A 153 -10.24 -8.78 32.06
N PRO A 154 -9.25 -9.02 32.96
CA PRO A 154 -8.83 -10.35 33.33
C PRO A 154 -10.02 -11.15 33.82
N GLY A 155 -10.39 -12.22 33.13
CA GLY A 155 -11.51 -13.11 33.44
C GLY A 155 -12.61 -13.24 32.39
N SER A 156 -12.60 -12.46 31.31
CA SER A 156 -13.57 -12.64 30.21
C SER A 156 -13.06 -13.67 29.20
N THR A 157 -13.50 -14.89 29.31
CA THR A 157 -13.38 -15.90 28.25
C THR A 157 -14.47 -15.63 27.21
N LEU A 158 -14.09 -15.06 26.05
CA LEU A 158 -14.97 -15.08 24.89
C LEU A 158 -15.13 -16.54 24.42
N PRO A 159 -16.34 -17.01 24.14
CA PRO A 159 -16.52 -18.31 23.52
C PRO A 159 -15.79 -18.29 22.16
N LEU A 160 -14.89 -19.24 21.96
CA LEU A 160 -14.30 -19.54 20.66
C LEU A 160 -15.45 -19.95 19.74
N SER A 161 -15.94 -19.04 18.91
CA SER A 161 -16.78 -19.42 17.78
C SER A 161 -15.91 -20.32 16.89
N PRO A 162 -16.33 -21.57 16.61
CA PRO A 162 -15.63 -22.39 15.64
C PRO A 162 -15.63 -21.63 14.32
N LEU A 163 -14.44 -21.43 13.75
CA LEU A 163 -14.31 -21.00 12.35
C LEU A 163 -15.12 -21.99 11.52
N ALA A 164 -16.25 -21.54 10.97
CA ALA A 164 -16.93 -22.28 9.94
C ALA A 164 -15.93 -22.40 8.77
N ASP A 165 -15.65 -23.64 8.38
CA ASP A 165 -14.99 -23.94 7.12
C ASP A 165 -15.93 -23.53 5.99
N GLU A 166 -15.98 -22.25 5.68
CA GLU A 166 -16.65 -21.75 4.49
C GLU A 166 -15.61 -21.61 3.39
N ASP A 167 -15.73 -22.55 2.46
CA ASP A 167 -15.20 -22.62 1.10
C ASP A 167 -14.44 -21.40 0.61
N ILE A 168 -13.12 -21.53 0.48
CA ILE A 168 -12.29 -20.62 -0.33
C ILE A 168 -12.46 -21.09 -1.79
N PRO A 169 -13.18 -20.35 -2.65
CA PRO A 169 -13.20 -20.64 -4.07
C PRO A 169 -11.83 -20.22 -4.65
N PHE A 170 -11.16 -21.18 -5.25
CA PHE A 170 -10.00 -20.94 -6.13
C PHE A 170 -10.41 -20.24 -7.42
#